data_0cdb4f445001a27450bc1e62336af388
#
_entry.id   0cdb4f445001a27450bc1e62336af388
#
_cell.length_a   1.000
_cell.length_b   1.000
_cell.length_c   1.000
_cell.angle_alpha   90.00
_cell.angle_beta   90.00
_cell.angle_gamma   90.00
#
_symmetry.space_group_name_H-M   'P 1'
#
loop_
_entity.id
_entity.type
_entity.pdbx_description
1 polymer ?
#
loop_
_entity_poly.entity_id
_entity_poly.type
_entity_poly.pdbx_seq_one_letter_code
_entity_poly.pdbx_strand_id
1 'polypeptide(L)'
;KIKKLVVIIDDLDRCTHERIIENLEAIKLFLNVEKTAFFIGADPRIVRHAIEFRYKRENKTDEDSNDRIIDDYLEKLIQIPYMLPKLSEPEVETYLSMLICKKELSEDNFKKVLDGFYAYKLKDRYSAFGISNLQGTIEHSEIETIKKNIITIPALVPLIAQSLYGNPRQIKRFLNTYTLRKRLANVAALKDFNDSILAKLMILEYTELNLF
;
A
#
# COMPACT_ATOMS: atom_id res chain seq x y z
N LYS A 1 -16.32 34.41 3.35
CA LYS A 1 -17.47 33.51 3.24
C LYS A 1 -16.98 32.17 2.68
N ILE A 2 -17.11 31.08 3.44
CA ILE A 2 -16.72 29.72 3.01
C ILE A 2 -17.66 29.32 1.86
N LYS A 3 -17.06 28.90 0.72
CA LYS A 3 -17.84 28.48 -0.45
C LYS A 3 -18.15 26.98 -0.44
N LYS A 4 -17.22 26.16 0.06
CA LYS A 4 -17.33 24.71 0.21
C LYS A 4 -16.51 24.28 1.42
N LEU A 5 -16.94 23.25 2.13
CA LEU A 5 -16.22 22.59 3.22
C LEU A 5 -15.88 21.15 2.77
N VAL A 6 -14.61 20.80 2.87
CA VAL A 6 -14.15 19.42 2.63
C VAL A 6 -13.49 18.94 3.92
N VAL A 7 -14.01 17.86 4.47
CA VAL A 7 -13.50 17.23 5.70
C VAL A 7 -12.85 15.90 5.30
N ILE A 8 -11.58 15.73 5.65
CA ILE A 8 -10.84 14.51 5.39
C ILE A 8 -10.57 13.85 6.74
N ILE A 9 -11.03 12.61 6.89
CA ILE A 9 -10.87 11.79 8.09
C ILE A 9 -10.04 10.57 7.68
N ASP A 10 -8.84 10.45 8.23
CA ASP A 10 -7.95 9.32 8.00
C ASP A 10 -7.74 8.53 9.29
N ASP A 11 -7.28 7.28 9.15
CA ASP A 11 -6.96 6.39 10.27
C ASP A 11 -8.14 6.12 11.25
N LEU A 12 -9.38 6.20 10.78
CA LEU A 12 -10.56 5.90 11.60
C LEU A 12 -10.50 4.46 12.16
N ASP A 13 -9.95 3.53 11.40
CA ASP A 13 -9.75 2.13 11.77
C ASP A 13 -8.72 1.90 12.89
N ARG A 14 -7.97 2.93 13.31
CA ARG A 14 -7.05 2.87 14.46
C ARG A 14 -7.71 3.26 15.78
N CYS A 15 -8.95 3.69 15.73
CA CYS A 15 -9.72 4.04 16.93
C CYS A 15 -10.31 2.79 17.59
N THR A 16 -10.76 2.93 18.86
CA THR A 16 -11.59 1.90 19.50
C THR A 16 -12.94 1.79 18.80
N HIS A 17 -13.63 0.65 18.93
CA HIS A 17 -14.93 0.41 18.29
C HIS A 17 -15.93 1.51 18.66
N GLU A 18 -15.99 1.92 19.94
CA GLU A 18 -16.88 2.98 20.41
C GLU A 18 -16.57 4.31 19.72
N ARG A 19 -15.29 4.66 19.59
CA ARG A 19 -14.86 5.90 18.92
C ARG A 19 -15.14 5.90 17.43
N ILE A 20 -15.00 4.74 16.77
CA ILE A 20 -15.38 4.60 15.36
C ILE A 20 -16.84 4.97 15.20
N ILE A 21 -17.72 4.40 16.03
CA ILE A 21 -19.16 4.62 15.97
C ILE A 21 -19.52 6.08 16.30
N GLU A 22 -18.95 6.66 17.36
CA GLU A 22 -19.17 8.06 17.71
C GLU A 22 -18.83 9.01 16.54
N ASN A 23 -17.70 8.76 15.85
CA ASN A 23 -17.30 9.54 14.68
C ASN A 23 -18.25 9.35 13.51
N LEU A 24 -18.68 8.10 13.22
CA LEU A 24 -19.63 7.82 12.15
C LEU A 24 -20.99 8.47 12.41
N GLU A 25 -21.47 8.47 13.64
CA GLU A 25 -22.70 9.16 14.03
C GLU A 25 -22.57 10.69 13.91
N ALA A 26 -21.43 11.24 14.32
CA ALA A 26 -21.16 12.67 14.13
C ALA A 26 -21.15 13.04 12.63
N ILE A 27 -20.49 12.26 11.78
CA ILE A 27 -20.48 12.48 10.32
C ILE A 27 -21.90 12.44 9.77
N LYS A 28 -22.71 11.48 10.20
CA LYS A 28 -24.11 11.31 9.77
C LYS A 28 -24.96 12.58 10.01
N LEU A 29 -24.72 13.28 11.11
CA LEU A 29 -25.43 14.53 11.41
C LEU A 29 -25.10 15.65 10.42
N PHE A 30 -23.92 15.62 9.80
CA PHE A 30 -23.45 16.65 8.89
C PHE A 30 -23.60 16.29 7.40
N LEU A 31 -24.04 15.07 7.05
CA LEU A 31 -24.18 14.63 5.66
C LEU A 31 -25.15 15.50 4.85
N ASN A 32 -26.15 16.09 5.50
CA ASN A 32 -27.17 16.93 4.85
C ASN A 32 -26.79 18.43 4.81
N VAL A 33 -25.59 18.80 5.27
CA VAL A 33 -25.15 20.21 5.23
C VAL A 33 -24.72 20.55 3.80
N GLU A 34 -25.38 21.52 3.20
CA GLU A 34 -25.07 21.97 1.85
C GLU A 34 -23.59 22.35 1.68
N LYS A 35 -23.01 21.99 0.54
CA LYS A 35 -21.62 22.34 0.18
C LYS A 35 -20.57 21.72 1.10
N THR A 36 -20.92 20.65 1.82
CA THR A 36 -20.00 19.87 2.65
C THR A 36 -19.74 18.52 2.02
N ALA A 37 -18.48 18.08 2.01
CA ALA A 37 -18.07 16.75 1.57
C ALA A 37 -17.14 16.11 2.61
N PHE A 38 -17.33 14.82 2.86
CA PHE A 38 -16.50 14.01 3.74
C PHE A 38 -15.75 12.96 2.92
N PHE A 39 -14.43 12.85 3.16
CA PHE A 39 -13.60 11.77 2.66
C PHE A 39 -13.12 10.97 3.86
N ILE A 40 -13.49 9.69 3.92
CA ILE A 40 -13.15 8.80 5.03
C ILE A 40 -12.17 7.76 4.52
N GLY A 41 -10.94 7.77 5.04
CA GLY A 41 -9.93 6.75 4.82
C GLY A 41 -9.94 5.76 5.98
N ALA A 42 -10.41 4.52 5.73
CA ALA A 42 -10.47 3.48 6.74
C ALA A 42 -10.47 2.07 6.10
N ASP A 43 -10.07 1.06 6.86
CA ASP A 43 -10.28 -0.33 6.48
C ASP A 43 -11.77 -0.70 6.70
N PRO A 44 -12.51 -1.04 5.63
CA PRO A 44 -13.94 -1.31 5.74
C PRO A 44 -14.25 -2.50 6.66
N ARG A 45 -13.32 -3.46 6.80
CA ARG A 45 -13.50 -4.62 7.69
C ARG A 45 -13.52 -4.21 9.15
N ILE A 46 -12.65 -3.29 9.54
CA ILE A 46 -12.57 -2.79 10.93
C ILE A 46 -13.80 -1.94 11.25
N VAL A 47 -14.21 -1.08 10.30
CA VAL A 47 -15.43 -0.28 10.45
C VAL A 47 -16.65 -1.18 10.60
N ARG A 48 -16.80 -2.20 9.72
CA ARG A 48 -17.87 -3.20 9.81
C ARG A 48 -17.88 -3.89 11.16
N HIS A 49 -16.71 -4.39 11.61
CA HIS A 49 -16.59 -5.08 12.90
C HIS A 49 -16.97 -4.20 14.10
N ALA A 50 -16.62 -2.90 14.05
CA ALA A 50 -17.03 -1.97 15.09
C ALA A 50 -18.55 -1.79 15.17
N ILE A 51 -19.21 -1.73 14.00
CA ILE A 51 -20.67 -1.66 13.92
C ILE A 51 -21.31 -2.95 14.43
N GLU A 52 -20.81 -4.12 14.00
CA GLU A 52 -21.26 -5.45 14.49
C GLU A 52 -21.15 -5.54 16.01
N PHE A 53 -20.05 -5.12 16.59
CA PHE A 53 -19.82 -5.15 18.04
C PHE A 53 -20.90 -4.36 18.80
N ARG A 54 -21.32 -3.21 18.28
CA ARG A 54 -22.39 -2.40 18.87
C ARG A 54 -23.74 -3.14 18.77
N TYR A 55 -24.12 -3.60 17.56
CA TYR A 55 -25.41 -4.23 17.33
C TYR A 55 -25.57 -5.56 18.06
N LYS A 56 -24.52 -6.39 18.14
CA LYS A 56 -24.52 -7.64 18.95
C LYS A 56 -24.67 -7.36 20.44
N ARG A 57 -24.22 -6.21 20.92
CA ARG A 57 -24.37 -5.81 22.32
C ARG A 57 -25.77 -5.30 22.64
N GLU A 58 -26.44 -4.69 21.68
CA GLU A 58 -27.77 -4.10 21.84
C GLU A 58 -28.91 -5.11 21.52
N ASN A 59 -28.70 -6.03 20.58
CA ASN A 59 -29.70 -6.97 20.08
C ASN A 59 -29.17 -8.42 20.08
N LYS A 60 -29.84 -9.31 20.80
CA LYS A 60 -29.59 -10.75 20.78
C LYS A 60 -30.37 -11.48 19.64
N THR A 61 -30.47 -10.85 18.47
CA THR A 61 -31.16 -11.39 17.29
C THR A 61 -30.24 -12.20 16.38
N ASP A 62 -30.85 -13.04 15.52
CA ASP A 62 -30.15 -13.96 14.61
C ASP A 62 -29.07 -13.26 13.75
N GLU A 63 -27.97 -13.97 13.47
CA GLU A 63 -26.80 -13.43 12.76
C GLU A 63 -27.15 -12.86 11.37
N ASP A 64 -28.02 -13.53 10.61
CA ASP A 64 -28.43 -13.09 9.26
C ASP A 64 -29.20 -11.76 9.25
N SER A 65 -29.95 -11.45 10.30
CA SER A 65 -30.68 -10.19 10.41
C SER A 65 -29.75 -9.01 10.74
N ASN A 66 -28.70 -9.27 11.50
CA ASN A 66 -27.73 -8.25 11.89
C ASN A 66 -26.87 -7.80 10.71
N ASP A 67 -26.47 -8.70 9.81
CA ASP A 67 -25.68 -8.38 8.63
C ASP A 67 -26.38 -7.39 7.68
N ARG A 68 -27.68 -7.58 7.45
CA ARG A 68 -28.50 -6.67 6.63
C ARG A 68 -28.61 -5.28 7.27
N ILE A 69 -28.78 -5.21 8.58
CA ILE A 69 -28.86 -3.91 9.29
C ILE A 69 -27.56 -3.16 9.17
N ILE A 70 -26.42 -3.86 9.23
CA ILE A 70 -25.09 -3.26 9.12
C ILE A 70 -24.86 -2.71 7.69
N ASP A 71 -25.23 -3.50 6.68
CA ASP A 71 -25.14 -3.08 5.28
C ASP A 71 -26.01 -1.85 5.01
N ASP A 72 -27.27 -1.88 5.46
CA ASP A 72 -28.19 -0.72 5.37
C ASP A 72 -27.65 0.53 6.08
N TYR A 73 -26.99 0.35 7.23
CA TYR A 73 -26.37 1.44 7.95
C TYR A 73 -25.21 2.06 7.16
N LEU A 74 -24.33 1.19 6.62
CA LEU A 74 -23.19 1.63 5.82
C LEU A 74 -23.62 2.30 4.51
N GLU A 75 -24.61 1.75 3.81
CA GLU A 75 -25.14 2.34 2.57
C GLU A 75 -25.74 3.75 2.80
N LYS A 76 -26.41 3.95 3.93
CA LYS A 76 -26.94 5.28 4.28
C LYS A 76 -25.86 6.28 4.65
N LEU A 77 -24.72 5.82 5.16
CA LEU A 77 -23.63 6.67 5.61
C LEU A 77 -22.65 6.96 4.47
N ILE A 78 -22.28 5.93 3.71
CA ILE A 78 -21.26 6.00 2.65
C ILE A 78 -21.96 6.05 1.29
N GLN A 79 -22.09 7.23 0.75
CA GLN A 79 -22.75 7.45 -0.55
C GLN A 79 -21.92 6.90 -1.73
N ILE A 80 -20.59 6.96 -1.64
CA ILE A 80 -19.68 6.51 -2.70
C ILE A 80 -18.57 5.67 -2.06
N PRO A 81 -18.74 4.34 -1.95
CA PRO A 81 -17.68 3.46 -1.53
C PRO A 81 -16.63 3.33 -2.65
N TYR A 82 -15.37 3.62 -2.34
CA TYR A 82 -14.25 3.48 -3.28
C TYR A 82 -13.14 2.63 -2.68
N MET A 83 -12.86 1.50 -3.32
CA MET A 83 -11.76 0.62 -2.95
C MET A 83 -10.52 0.98 -3.77
N LEU A 84 -9.43 1.33 -3.10
CA LEU A 84 -8.14 1.53 -3.77
C LEU A 84 -7.70 0.23 -4.46
N PRO A 85 -7.42 0.25 -5.77
CA PRO A 85 -6.98 -0.94 -6.47
C PRO A 85 -5.61 -1.39 -5.96
N LYS A 86 -5.38 -2.70 -6.02
CA LYS A 86 -4.06 -3.29 -5.78
C LYS A 86 -3.14 -2.94 -6.95
N LEU A 87 -1.83 -2.82 -6.69
CA LEU A 87 -0.86 -2.64 -7.75
C LEU A 87 -0.78 -3.90 -8.63
N SER A 88 -0.82 -3.71 -9.93
CA SER A 88 -0.51 -4.73 -10.94
C SER A 88 1.00 -5.03 -10.96
N GLU A 89 1.43 -6.13 -11.59
CA GLU A 89 2.86 -6.47 -11.69
C GLU A 89 3.71 -5.33 -12.28
N PRO A 90 3.33 -4.65 -13.39
CA PRO A 90 4.08 -3.51 -13.90
C PRO A 90 4.15 -2.33 -12.92
N GLU A 91 3.11 -2.12 -12.14
CA GLU A 91 3.09 -1.08 -11.11
C GLU A 91 3.95 -1.46 -9.90
N VAL A 92 3.99 -2.75 -9.53
CA VAL A 92 4.90 -3.27 -8.48
C VAL A 92 6.36 -3.11 -8.91
N GLU A 93 6.70 -3.44 -10.17
CA GLU A 93 8.03 -3.23 -10.71
C GLU A 93 8.42 -1.75 -10.68
N THR A 94 7.53 -0.89 -11.16
CA THR A 94 7.72 0.57 -11.13
C THR A 94 7.92 1.06 -9.70
N TYR A 95 7.08 0.63 -8.76
CA TYR A 95 7.15 1.07 -7.37
C TYR A 95 8.45 0.64 -6.70
N LEU A 96 8.87 -0.60 -6.89
CA LEU A 96 10.15 -1.12 -6.38
C LEU A 96 11.33 -0.35 -6.98
N SER A 97 11.35 -0.16 -8.31
CA SER A 97 12.40 0.59 -9.00
C SER A 97 12.53 2.01 -8.48
N MET A 98 11.40 2.70 -8.29
CA MET A 98 11.38 4.07 -7.75
C MET A 98 11.83 4.14 -6.29
N LEU A 99 11.44 3.17 -5.44
CA LEU A 99 11.91 3.11 -4.04
C LEU A 99 13.43 2.93 -3.96
N ILE A 100 14.00 2.13 -4.85
CA ILE A 100 15.44 1.90 -4.87
C ILE A 100 16.17 3.12 -5.44
N CYS A 101 15.69 3.70 -6.53
CA CYS A 101 16.25 4.95 -7.04
C CYS A 101 16.25 6.05 -5.97
N LYS A 102 15.14 6.20 -5.24
CA LYS A 102 15.06 7.17 -4.14
C LYS A 102 16.10 6.93 -3.04
N LYS A 103 16.47 5.67 -2.81
CA LYS A 103 17.41 5.30 -1.75
C LYS A 103 18.88 5.43 -2.18
N GLU A 104 19.19 5.12 -3.43
CA GLU A 104 20.56 5.00 -3.93
C GLU A 104 21.06 6.29 -4.64
N LEU A 105 20.13 7.13 -5.12
CA LEU A 105 20.48 8.36 -5.85
C LEU A 105 20.45 9.59 -4.94
N SER A 106 21.19 10.63 -5.36
CA SER A 106 21.05 11.99 -4.82
C SER A 106 19.65 12.54 -5.10
N GLU A 107 19.21 13.54 -4.32
CA GLU A 107 17.90 14.18 -4.54
C GLU A 107 17.75 14.75 -5.95
N ASP A 108 18.80 15.36 -6.49
CA ASP A 108 18.79 15.94 -7.84
C ASP A 108 18.65 14.87 -8.93
N ASN A 109 19.38 13.76 -8.81
CA ASN A 109 19.29 12.67 -9.78
C ASN A 109 17.99 11.89 -9.63
N PHE A 110 17.47 11.72 -8.42
CA PHE A 110 16.15 11.16 -8.22
C PHE A 110 15.04 12.04 -8.83
N LYS A 111 15.17 13.36 -8.77
CA LYS A 111 14.24 14.28 -9.43
C LYS A 111 14.25 14.11 -10.95
N LYS A 112 15.43 13.95 -11.58
CA LYS A 112 15.52 13.64 -13.02
C LYS A 112 14.81 12.32 -13.36
N VAL A 113 14.95 11.29 -12.50
CA VAL A 113 14.26 10.01 -12.66
C VAL A 113 12.75 10.19 -12.55
N LEU A 114 12.27 11.03 -11.62
CA LEU A 114 10.83 11.33 -11.48
C LEU A 114 10.29 12.03 -12.74
N ASP A 115 11.02 13.03 -13.27
CA ASP A 115 10.61 13.72 -14.49
C ASP A 115 10.57 12.76 -15.68
N GLY A 116 11.57 11.87 -15.80
CA GLY A 116 11.60 10.79 -16.79
C GLY A 116 10.44 9.82 -16.64
N PHE A 117 10.10 9.44 -15.43
CA PHE A 117 8.94 8.60 -15.11
C PHE A 117 7.62 9.25 -15.55
N TYR A 118 7.39 10.52 -15.22
CA TYR A 118 6.19 11.23 -15.64
C TYR A 118 6.09 11.32 -17.16
N ALA A 119 7.19 11.66 -17.84
CA ALA A 119 7.23 11.71 -19.29
C ALA A 119 6.96 10.34 -19.94
N TYR A 120 7.47 9.25 -19.34
CA TYR A 120 7.21 7.89 -19.79
C TYR A 120 5.74 7.51 -19.61
N LYS A 121 5.15 7.78 -18.45
CA LYS A 121 3.75 7.45 -18.14
C LYS A 121 2.73 8.25 -18.95
N LEU A 122 3.10 9.40 -19.47
CA LEU A 122 2.28 10.14 -20.44
C LEU A 122 2.19 9.43 -21.81
N LYS A 123 3.24 8.67 -22.19
CA LYS A 123 3.28 7.92 -23.46
C LYS A 123 2.71 6.51 -23.30
N ASP A 124 3.04 5.84 -22.21
CA ASP A 124 2.61 4.48 -21.92
C ASP A 124 2.26 4.34 -20.43
N ARG A 125 0.96 4.44 -20.16
CA ARG A 125 0.42 4.43 -18.79
C ARG A 125 0.55 3.09 -18.10
N TYR A 126 0.49 1.98 -18.86
CA TYR A 126 0.32 0.64 -18.30
C TYR A 126 1.62 -0.16 -18.19
N SER A 127 2.63 0.16 -19.00
CA SER A 127 3.91 -0.54 -18.96
C SER A 127 4.73 -0.19 -17.72
N ALA A 128 5.58 -1.12 -17.30
CA ALA A 128 6.49 -0.90 -16.18
C ALA A 128 7.54 0.17 -16.50
N PHE A 129 7.84 1.01 -15.53
CA PHE A 129 9.01 1.88 -15.56
C PHE A 129 10.10 1.23 -14.69
N GLY A 130 11.00 0.51 -15.33
CA GLY A 130 12.07 -0.22 -14.69
C GLY A 130 13.44 0.42 -14.90
N ILE A 131 14.49 -0.30 -14.52
CA ILE A 131 15.89 0.18 -14.62
C ILE A 131 16.30 0.43 -16.08
N SER A 132 15.76 -0.31 -17.03
CA SER A 132 16.03 -0.10 -18.46
C SER A 132 15.64 1.31 -18.95
N ASN A 133 14.63 1.91 -18.31
CA ASN A 133 14.14 3.24 -18.63
C ASN A 133 15.01 4.38 -18.04
N LEU A 134 16.00 4.05 -17.20
CA LEU A 134 16.92 5.04 -16.62
C LEU A 134 18.03 5.47 -17.57
N GLN A 135 18.23 4.75 -18.68
CA GLN A 135 19.25 5.07 -19.67
C GLN A 135 19.03 6.48 -20.26
N GLY A 136 20.08 7.29 -20.24
CA GLY A 136 20.01 8.69 -20.69
C GLY A 136 19.40 9.68 -19.70
N THR A 137 18.92 9.22 -18.54
CA THR A 137 18.37 10.09 -17.49
C THR A 137 19.41 10.39 -16.40
N ILE A 138 20.20 9.40 -16.05
CA ILE A 138 21.29 9.47 -15.06
C ILE A 138 22.57 8.83 -15.61
N GLU A 139 23.69 9.02 -14.92
CA GLU A 139 24.99 8.49 -15.34
C GLU A 139 25.02 6.95 -15.33
N HIS A 140 25.81 6.38 -16.27
CA HIS A 140 25.93 4.94 -16.39
C HIS A 140 26.49 4.28 -15.13
N SER A 141 27.38 4.92 -14.42
CA SER A 141 27.97 4.45 -13.15
C SER A 141 26.91 4.29 -12.05
N GLU A 142 25.95 5.21 -11.99
CA GLU A 142 24.83 5.15 -11.04
C GLU A 142 23.85 4.03 -11.41
N ILE A 143 23.57 3.86 -12.72
CA ILE A 143 22.73 2.76 -13.22
C ILE A 143 23.34 1.41 -12.83
N GLU A 144 24.66 1.24 -13.00
CA GLU A 144 25.36 0.00 -12.63
C GLU A 144 25.31 -0.25 -11.10
N THR A 145 25.42 0.80 -10.29
CA THR A 145 25.25 0.70 -8.83
C THR A 145 23.85 0.24 -8.46
N ILE A 146 22.85 0.83 -9.08
CA ILE A 146 21.43 0.43 -8.89
C ILE A 146 21.25 -1.02 -9.33
N LYS A 147 21.73 -1.42 -10.51
CA LYS A 147 21.64 -2.79 -11.02
C LYS A 147 22.24 -3.80 -10.05
N LYS A 148 23.45 -3.56 -9.53
CA LYS A 148 24.09 -4.47 -8.55
C LYS A 148 23.23 -4.71 -7.31
N ASN A 149 22.51 -3.68 -6.86
CA ASN A 149 21.65 -3.78 -5.69
C ASN A 149 20.30 -4.45 -5.98
N ILE A 150 19.91 -4.54 -7.26
CA ILE A 150 18.56 -4.99 -7.68
C ILE A 150 18.59 -6.28 -8.50
N ILE A 151 19.73 -6.83 -8.88
CA ILE A 151 19.85 -7.96 -9.84
C ILE A 151 18.78 -9.05 -9.65
N THR A 152 18.37 -9.28 -8.41
CA THR A 152 17.42 -10.33 -8.04
C THR A 152 15.96 -9.86 -8.06
N ILE A 153 15.69 -8.58 -7.86
CA ILE A 153 14.32 -8.07 -7.61
C ILE A 153 13.42 -8.14 -8.86
N PRO A 154 13.85 -7.74 -10.07
CA PRO A 154 12.99 -7.82 -11.25
C PRO A 154 12.49 -9.24 -11.55
N ALA A 155 13.35 -10.26 -11.35
CA ALA A 155 12.96 -11.66 -11.54
C ALA A 155 11.93 -12.14 -10.51
N LEU A 156 11.78 -11.45 -9.40
CA LEU A 156 10.87 -11.78 -8.29
C LEU A 156 9.60 -10.92 -8.28
N VAL A 157 9.48 -9.93 -9.17
CA VAL A 157 8.31 -9.05 -9.23
C VAL A 157 6.99 -9.80 -9.31
N PRO A 158 6.81 -10.84 -10.17
CA PRO A 158 5.57 -11.58 -10.23
C PRO A 158 5.24 -12.26 -8.89
N LEU A 159 6.23 -12.87 -8.25
CA LEU A 159 6.07 -13.51 -6.93
C LEU A 159 5.75 -12.48 -5.85
N ILE A 160 6.43 -11.34 -5.83
CA ILE A 160 6.19 -10.25 -4.87
C ILE A 160 4.78 -9.68 -5.07
N ALA A 161 4.35 -9.44 -6.31
CA ALA A 161 3.03 -8.93 -6.62
C ALA A 161 1.93 -9.87 -6.15
N GLN A 162 2.07 -11.16 -6.42
CA GLN A 162 1.12 -12.19 -6.01
C GLN A 162 1.10 -12.37 -4.49
N SER A 163 2.26 -12.59 -3.87
CA SER A 163 2.39 -12.94 -2.44
C SER A 163 2.05 -11.78 -1.50
N LEU A 164 2.34 -10.54 -1.91
CA LEU A 164 2.03 -9.33 -1.14
C LEU A 164 0.77 -8.64 -1.64
N TYR A 165 -0.02 -9.32 -2.49
CA TYR A 165 -1.31 -8.84 -2.99
C TYR A 165 -1.27 -7.43 -3.61
N GLY A 166 -0.14 -7.03 -4.23
CA GLY A 166 0.02 -5.69 -4.78
C GLY A 166 -0.14 -4.56 -3.75
N ASN A 167 0.09 -4.81 -2.46
CA ASN A 167 -0.06 -3.82 -1.40
C ASN A 167 1.23 -3.00 -1.25
N PRO A 168 1.22 -1.66 -1.53
CA PRO A 168 2.42 -0.83 -1.47
C PRO A 168 3.11 -0.82 -0.10
N ARG A 169 2.33 -0.88 0.99
CA ARG A 169 2.86 -0.91 2.37
C ARG A 169 3.62 -2.20 2.63
N GLN A 170 3.07 -3.35 2.20
CA GLN A 170 3.72 -4.66 2.35
C GLN A 170 4.98 -4.76 1.47
N ILE A 171 4.91 -4.28 0.24
CA ILE A 171 6.06 -4.24 -0.68
C ILE A 171 7.21 -3.40 -0.09
N LYS A 172 6.91 -2.21 0.42
CA LYS A 172 7.91 -1.36 1.07
C LYS A 172 8.52 -2.02 2.31
N ARG A 173 7.68 -2.67 3.13
CA ARG A 173 8.12 -3.42 4.32
C ARG A 173 9.03 -4.58 3.92
N PHE A 174 8.64 -5.35 2.91
CA PHE A 174 9.46 -6.42 2.34
C PHE A 174 10.84 -5.90 1.89
N LEU A 175 10.88 -4.83 1.10
CA LEU A 175 12.14 -4.25 0.62
C LEU A 175 13.04 -3.78 1.76
N ASN A 176 12.47 -3.15 2.78
CA ASN A 176 13.22 -2.69 3.95
C ASN A 176 13.82 -3.88 4.73
N THR A 177 13.03 -4.92 4.97
CA THR A 177 13.47 -6.13 5.68
C THR A 177 14.51 -6.90 4.87
N TYR A 178 14.31 -7.02 3.55
CA TYR A 178 15.29 -7.61 2.63
C TYR A 178 16.64 -6.88 2.70
N THR A 179 16.61 -5.56 2.61
CA THR A 179 17.83 -4.74 2.70
C THR A 179 18.54 -4.90 4.03
N LEU A 180 17.79 -4.94 5.13
CA LEU A 180 18.35 -5.14 6.46
C LEU A 180 19.01 -6.53 6.59
N ARG A 181 18.31 -7.60 6.20
CA ARG A 181 18.84 -8.98 6.25
C ARG A 181 20.07 -9.13 5.38
N LYS A 182 20.11 -8.54 4.18
CA LYS A 182 21.28 -8.53 3.31
C LYS A 182 22.49 -7.83 3.98
N ARG A 183 22.26 -6.69 4.63
CA ARG A 183 23.33 -5.99 5.38
C ARG A 183 23.85 -6.81 6.54
N LEU A 184 22.98 -7.45 7.30
CA LEU A 184 23.36 -8.34 8.41
C LEU A 184 24.17 -9.54 7.93
N ALA A 185 23.78 -10.16 6.81
CA ALA A 185 24.54 -11.26 6.21
C ALA A 185 25.96 -10.83 5.79
N ASN A 186 26.09 -9.63 5.22
CA ASN A 186 27.40 -9.06 4.87
C ASN A 186 28.26 -8.79 6.11
N VAL A 187 27.67 -8.21 7.19
CA VAL A 187 28.38 -7.97 8.45
C VAL A 187 28.80 -9.28 9.12
N ALA A 188 27.96 -10.30 9.06
CA ALA A 188 28.26 -11.64 9.58
C ALA A 188 29.20 -12.44 8.70
N ALA A 189 29.64 -11.88 7.56
CA ALA A 189 30.52 -12.53 6.58
C ALA A 189 30.06 -13.96 6.23
N LEU A 190 28.75 -14.16 6.01
CA LEU A 190 28.18 -15.44 5.68
C LEU A 190 28.76 -15.95 4.35
N LYS A 191 29.40 -17.12 4.39
CA LYS A 191 29.90 -17.79 3.17
C LYS A 191 28.71 -18.26 2.35
N ASP A 192 28.85 -18.19 1.02
CA ASP A 192 27.86 -18.67 0.04
C ASP A 192 26.48 -17.99 0.17
N PHE A 193 26.44 -16.77 0.71
CA PHE A 193 25.19 -15.99 0.80
C PHE A 193 24.66 -15.66 -0.60
N ASN A 194 23.38 -16.00 -0.84
CA ASN A 194 22.71 -15.78 -2.11
C ASN A 194 21.48 -14.90 -1.94
N ASP A 195 21.51 -13.72 -2.56
CA ASP A 195 20.45 -12.73 -2.55
C ASP A 195 19.09 -13.28 -3.03
N SER A 196 19.10 -14.17 -4.05
CA SER A 196 17.89 -14.78 -4.60
C SER A 196 17.26 -15.77 -3.62
N ILE A 197 18.08 -16.53 -2.91
CA ILE A 197 17.60 -17.48 -1.90
C ILE A 197 16.97 -16.70 -0.74
N LEU A 198 17.63 -15.66 -0.25
CA LEU A 198 17.07 -14.81 0.80
C LEU A 198 15.70 -14.26 0.40
N ALA A 199 15.59 -13.69 -0.80
CA ALA A 199 14.34 -13.10 -1.26
C ALA A 199 13.21 -14.13 -1.40
N LYS A 200 13.51 -15.34 -1.93
CA LYS A 200 12.54 -16.43 -2.03
C LYS A 200 12.09 -16.93 -0.66
N LEU A 201 13.01 -17.11 0.30
CA LEU A 201 12.68 -17.49 1.67
C LEU A 201 11.81 -16.45 2.34
N MET A 202 12.10 -15.16 2.13
CA MET A 202 11.25 -14.08 2.66
C MET A 202 9.86 -14.08 2.05
N ILE A 203 9.72 -14.36 0.76
CA ILE A 203 8.39 -14.48 0.13
C ILE A 203 7.63 -15.66 0.75
N LEU A 204 8.28 -16.79 0.93
CA LEU A 204 7.70 -17.97 1.58
C LEU A 204 7.23 -17.65 3.01
N GLU A 205 8.04 -16.90 3.78
CA GLU A 205 7.67 -16.42 5.12
C GLU A 205 6.39 -15.57 5.12
N TYR A 206 6.12 -14.80 4.05
CA TYR A 206 4.91 -14.00 3.92
C TYR A 206 3.68 -14.81 3.49
N THR A 207 3.87 -15.90 2.71
CA THR A 207 2.76 -16.71 2.19
C THR A 207 2.40 -17.87 3.09
N GLU A 208 3.38 -18.45 3.77
CA GLU A 208 3.24 -19.69 4.54
C GLU A 208 3.71 -19.48 5.99
N LEU A 209 2.99 -18.62 6.73
CA LEU A 209 3.31 -18.28 8.13
C LEU A 209 3.40 -19.51 9.05
N ASN A 210 2.76 -20.63 8.70
CA ASN A 210 2.77 -21.85 9.49
C ASN A 210 4.05 -22.68 9.34
N LEU A 211 4.93 -22.33 8.39
CA LEU A 211 6.21 -23.01 8.18
C LEU A 211 7.35 -22.38 8.98
N PHE A 212 7.14 -21.20 9.57
CA PHE A 212 8.10 -20.42 10.34
C PHE A 212 7.58 -20.13 11.74
#